data_ab1f2be4c25efaee0b55ecdf63a10fb1
#
_entry.id   ab1f2be4c25efaee0b55ecdf63a10fb1
#
_cell.length_a   1.000
_cell.length_b   1.000
_cell.length_c   1.000
_cell.angle_alpha   90.00
_cell.angle_beta   90.00
_cell.angle_gamma   90.00
#
_symmetry.space_group_name_H-M   'P 1'
#
loop_
_entity.id
_entity.type
_entity.pdbx_description
1 polymer ?
#
loop_
_entity_poly.entity_id
_entity_poly.type
_entity_poly.pdbx_seq_one_letter_code
_entity_poly.pdbx_strand_id
1 'polypeptide(L)'
;MKDRNPWAWVPTLYFAEGLPYIAVTVLAIEIYMQLGLSDAEITFYTSWLYLPWVIKPFWSPFLDLYKTKRWWITTMQLLLGSAFAGVAFTIQADWWLQGSICFFWMLAFSSATHDVAADGFYMMGLDQHEQAFFVGIRSTFYRLSMIVGKGVLIMLAGVLQVMFRYQIKFSWSLIFYGLTGLFIAFYLYHNFILPHPKEDVDHQEKPEVKVVVH
;
A
#
# COMPACT_ATOMS: atom_id res chain seq x y z
N MET A 1 -4.07 7.66 28.01
CA MET A 1 -3.80 8.37 26.72
C MET A 1 -5.14 8.60 26.07
N LYS A 2 -5.36 9.77 25.45
CA LYS A 2 -6.63 10.10 24.80
C LYS A 2 -6.83 9.14 23.62
N ASP A 3 -7.90 8.31 23.70
CA ASP A 3 -8.27 7.44 22.59
C ASP A 3 -8.51 8.30 21.36
N ARG A 4 -7.74 8.09 20.30
CA ARG A 4 -7.91 8.86 19.07
C ARG A 4 -9.16 8.39 18.36
N ASN A 5 -9.98 9.33 17.93
CA ASN A 5 -11.23 9.04 17.24
C ASN A 5 -10.96 8.14 16.01
N PRO A 6 -11.60 6.96 15.91
CA PRO A 6 -11.42 6.04 14.79
C PRO A 6 -11.72 6.65 13.42
N TRP A 7 -12.62 7.62 13.33
CA TRP A 7 -12.89 8.37 12.11
C TRP A 7 -11.67 9.10 11.53
N ALA A 8 -10.70 9.42 12.39
CA ALA A 8 -9.50 10.11 11.93
C ALA A 8 -8.50 9.19 11.22
N TRP A 9 -8.54 7.87 11.44
CA TRP A 9 -7.53 6.98 10.88
C TRP A 9 -8.10 5.79 10.08
N VAL A 10 -9.26 5.22 10.44
CA VAL A 10 -9.83 4.07 9.71
C VAL A 10 -10.09 4.39 8.24
N PRO A 11 -10.77 5.50 7.88
CA PRO A 11 -11.03 5.83 6.48
C PRO A 11 -9.77 5.97 5.64
N THR A 12 -8.79 6.72 6.13
CA THR A 12 -7.55 7.01 5.40
C THR A 12 -6.65 5.80 5.30
N LEU A 13 -6.62 4.95 6.33
CA LEU A 13 -5.82 3.73 6.36
C LEU A 13 -6.30 2.74 5.29
N TYR A 14 -7.60 2.48 5.21
CA TYR A 14 -8.17 1.55 4.23
C TYR A 14 -8.25 2.13 2.80
N PHE A 15 -8.33 3.44 2.68
CA PHE A 15 -8.15 4.08 1.38
C PHE A 15 -6.70 3.90 0.87
N ALA A 16 -5.70 4.10 1.74
CA ALA A 16 -4.30 3.87 1.41
C ALA A 16 -3.99 2.40 1.08
N GLU A 17 -4.69 1.44 1.68
CA GLU A 17 -4.54 0.00 1.44
C GLU A 17 -4.92 -0.40 0.02
N GLY A 18 -6.03 0.11 -0.52
CA GLY A 18 -6.53 -0.32 -1.82
C GLY A 18 -5.78 0.25 -3.04
N LEU A 19 -5.12 1.41 -2.91
CA LEU A 19 -4.44 2.05 -4.05
C LEU A 19 -3.27 1.22 -4.61
N PRO A 20 -2.33 0.67 -3.80
CA PRO A 20 -1.23 -0.13 -4.33
C PRO A 20 -1.71 -1.43 -4.96
N TYR A 21 -2.75 -2.05 -4.40
CA TYR A 21 -3.38 -3.23 -5.00
C TYR A 21 -3.85 -2.95 -6.42
N ILE A 22 -4.56 -1.83 -6.64
CA ILE A 22 -5.00 -1.43 -7.98
C ILE A 22 -3.82 -1.06 -8.88
N ALA A 23 -2.81 -0.41 -8.35
CA ALA A 23 -1.62 -0.07 -9.14
C ALA A 23 -0.95 -1.32 -9.72
N VAL A 24 -0.84 -2.37 -8.92
CA VAL A 24 -0.21 -3.64 -9.34
C VAL A 24 -1.13 -4.46 -10.25
N THR A 25 -2.44 -4.55 -9.93
CA THR A 25 -3.35 -5.48 -10.61
C THR A 25 -4.06 -4.89 -11.81
N VAL A 26 -4.11 -3.57 -11.94
CA VAL A 26 -4.82 -2.88 -13.04
C VAL A 26 -3.92 -1.91 -13.78
N LEU A 27 -3.26 -0.96 -13.07
CA LEU A 27 -2.47 0.07 -13.76
C LEU A 27 -1.25 -0.52 -14.46
N ALA A 28 -0.61 -1.57 -13.90
CA ALA A 28 0.49 -2.26 -14.55
C ALA A 28 0.07 -2.86 -15.90
N ILE A 29 -1.10 -3.50 -15.97
CA ILE A 29 -1.66 -4.06 -17.19
C ILE A 29 -1.92 -2.93 -18.21
N GLU A 30 -2.60 -1.87 -17.79
CA GLU A 30 -2.94 -0.73 -18.63
C GLU A 30 -1.70 -0.06 -19.24
N ILE A 31 -0.67 0.16 -18.43
CA ILE A 31 0.59 0.75 -18.89
C ILE A 31 1.28 -0.15 -19.91
N TYR A 32 1.40 -1.43 -19.62
CA TYR A 32 2.10 -2.37 -20.51
C TYR A 32 1.38 -2.54 -21.83
N MET A 33 0.04 -2.54 -21.82
CA MET A 33 -0.78 -2.54 -23.02
C MET A 33 -0.53 -1.27 -23.87
N GLN A 34 -0.52 -0.10 -23.23
CA GLN A 34 -0.26 1.17 -23.93
C GLN A 34 1.19 1.29 -24.43
N LEU A 35 2.13 0.60 -23.82
CA LEU A 35 3.54 0.54 -24.24
C LEU A 35 3.80 -0.53 -25.31
N GLY A 36 2.76 -1.26 -25.73
CA GLY A 36 2.80 -2.15 -26.89
C GLY A 36 3.23 -3.59 -26.61
N LEU A 37 3.17 -4.04 -25.34
CA LEU A 37 3.34 -5.46 -25.04
C LEU A 37 2.13 -6.26 -25.55
N SER A 38 2.38 -7.48 -26.00
CA SER A 38 1.32 -8.43 -26.34
C SER A 38 0.56 -8.93 -25.10
N ASP A 39 -0.68 -9.37 -25.28
CA ASP A 39 -1.49 -9.92 -24.19
C ASP A 39 -0.81 -11.10 -23.46
N ALA A 40 -0.05 -11.91 -24.20
CA ALA A 40 0.70 -13.03 -23.65
C ALA A 40 1.84 -12.55 -22.72
N GLU A 41 2.59 -11.52 -23.13
CA GLU A 41 3.65 -10.92 -22.33
C GLU A 41 3.08 -10.24 -21.08
N ILE A 42 2.01 -9.44 -21.24
CA ILE A 42 1.33 -8.78 -20.14
C ILE A 42 0.88 -9.82 -19.10
N THR A 43 0.19 -10.87 -19.57
CA THR A 43 -0.27 -11.95 -18.69
C THR A 43 0.90 -12.64 -18.00
N PHE A 44 1.97 -12.95 -18.71
CA PHE A 44 3.17 -13.61 -18.16
C PHE A 44 3.79 -12.76 -17.03
N TYR A 45 3.99 -11.46 -17.24
CA TYR A 45 4.64 -10.61 -16.25
C TYR A 45 3.73 -10.22 -15.09
N THR A 46 2.44 -9.96 -15.33
CA THR A 46 1.55 -9.43 -14.31
C THR A 46 0.90 -10.50 -13.43
N SER A 47 0.70 -11.72 -13.93
CA SER A 47 0.10 -12.81 -13.15
C SER A 47 0.89 -13.14 -11.87
N TRP A 48 2.20 -13.09 -11.94
CA TRP A 48 3.08 -13.36 -10.79
C TRP A 48 3.04 -12.26 -9.74
N LEU A 49 2.72 -11.03 -10.13
CA LEU A 49 2.61 -9.90 -9.20
C LEU A 49 1.49 -10.08 -8.17
N TYR A 50 0.55 -10.99 -8.42
CA TYR A 50 -0.51 -11.32 -7.47
C TYR A 50 -0.06 -12.25 -6.33
N LEU A 51 1.08 -12.93 -6.52
CA LEU A 51 1.60 -13.94 -5.60
C LEU A 51 1.74 -13.44 -4.15
N PRO A 52 2.24 -12.23 -3.84
CA PRO A 52 2.37 -11.76 -2.46
C PRO A 52 1.09 -11.83 -1.65
N TRP A 53 -0.07 -11.49 -2.22
CA TRP A 53 -1.34 -11.58 -1.49
C TRP A 53 -1.77 -13.02 -1.21
N VAL A 54 -1.41 -13.97 -2.09
CA VAL A 54 -1.71 -15.39 -1.92
C VAL A 54 -0.86 -16.01 -0.80
N ILE A 55 0.43 -15.68 -0.79
CA ILE A 55 1.38 -16.28 0.16
C ILE A 55 1.58 -15.45 1.44
N LYS A 56 0.88 -14.31 1.61
CA LYS A 56 1.00 -13.46 2.81
C LYS A 56 0.86 -14.21 4.16
N PRO A 57 0.07 -15.30 4.30
CA PRO A 57 0.00 -16.04 5.56
C PRO A 57 1.33 -16.63 6.01
N PHE A 58 2.28 -16.89 5.09
CA PHE A 58 3.59 -17.46 5.45
C PHE A 58 4.48 -16.50 6.23
N TRP A 59 4.35 -15.18 6.01
CA TRP A 59 5.15 -14.20 6.76
C TRP A 59 4.33 -13.34 7.74
N SER A 60 3.02 -13.45 7.70
CA SER A 60 2.14 -12.77 8.65
C SER A 60 2.54 -12.97 10.12
N PRO A 61 2.94 -14.19 10.59
CA PRO A 61 3.39 -14.39 11.96
C PRO A 61 4.65 -13.58 12.33
N PHE A 62 5.52 -13.28 11.36
CA PHE A 62 6.70 -12.46 11.64
C PHE A 62 6.34 -11.02 11.99
N LEU A 63 5.23 -10.49 11.45
CA LEU A 63 4.75 -9.16 11.79
C LEU A 63 4.23 -9.08 13.23
N ASP A 64 3.85 -10.21 13.81
CA ASP A 64 3.42 -10.30 15.22
C ASP A 64 4.61 -10.43 16.17
N LEU A 65 5.73 -10.96 15.70
CA LEU A 65 6.93 -11.18 16.50
C LEU A 65 7.88 -9.98 16.50
N TYR A 66 7.90 -9.20 15.43
CA TYR A 66 8.85 -8.11 15.23
C TYR A 66 8.13 -6.79 15.09
N LYS A 67 8.52 -5.81 15.91
CA LYS A 67 7.99 -4.46 15.90
C LYS A 67 6.47 -4.37 16.12
N THR A 68 5.97 -3.15 16.23
CA THR A 68 4.54 -2.86 16.39
C THR A 68 3.82 -2.86 15.03
N LYS A 69 2.52 -3.15 15.02
CA LYS A 69 1.70 -3.03 13.81
C LYS A 69 1.72 -1.59 13.26
N ARG A 70 1.71 -0.60 14.15
CA ARG A 70 1.84 0.81 13.80
C ARG A 70 3.15 1.09 13.06
N TRP A 71 4.27 0.52 13.50
CA TRP A 71 5.57 0.66 12.83
C TRP A 71 5.53 0.03 11.42
N TRP A 72 4.94 -1.17 11.29
CA TRP A 72 4.80 -1.82 10.00
C TRP A 72 3.95 -0.99 9.02
N ILE A 73 2.80 -0.45 9.46
CA ILE A 73 1.94 0.41 8.64
C ILE A 73 2.74 1.58 8.08
N THR A 74 3.39 2.36 8.95
CA THR A 74 4.09 3.57 8.51
C THR A 74 5.32 3.25 7.65
N THR A 75 6.07 2.21 7.98
CA THR A 75 7.23 1.77 7.19
C THR A 75 6.80 1.27 5.80
N MET A 76 5.73 0.48 5.72
CA MET A 76 5.22 0.02 4.43
C MET A 76 4.69 1.18 3.58
N GLN A 77 4.06 2.20 4.15
CA GLN A 77 3.64 3.39 3.41
C GLN A 77 4.82 4.16 2.82
N LEU A 78 5.94 4.25 3.54
CA LEU A 78 7.16 4.86 3.01
C LEU A 78 7.76 4.01 1.88
N LEU A 79 7.79 2.68 2.04
CA LEU A 79 8.24 1.76 0.99
C LEU A 79 7.35 1.82 -0.25
N LEU A 80 6.03 1.88 -0.07
CA LEU A 80 5.07 2.06 -1.16
C LEU A 80 5.31 3.37 -1.92
N GLY A 81 5.51 4.48 -1.20
CA GLY A 81 5.87 5.75 -1.81
C GLY A 81 7.17 5.66 -2.61
N SER A 82 8.19 5.01 -2.05
CA SER A 82 9.47 4.79 -2.73
C SER A 82 9.34 3.91 -3.98
N ALA A 83 8.51 2.86 -3.90
CA ALA A 83 8.26 1.97 -5.02
C ALA A 83 7.48 2.67 -6.15
N PHE A 84 6.50 3.51 -5.83
CA PHE A 84 5.82 4.35 -6.81
C PHE A 84 6.80 5.31 -7.51
N ALA A 85 7.69 5.94 -6.76
CA ALA A 85 8.76 6.77 -7.33
C ALA A 85 9.68 5.95 -8.25
N GLY A 86 10.00 4.72 -7.85
CA GLY A 86 10.79 3.79 -8.64
C GLY A 86 10.12 3.42 -9.96
N VAL A 87 8.83 3.11 -9.97
CA VAL A 87 8.06 2.90 -11.22
C VAL A 87 8.11 4.16 -12.09
N ALA A 88 7.82 5.34 -11.50
CA ALA A 88 7.81 6.60 -12.23
C ALA A 88 9.15 6.92 -12.91
N PHE A 89 10.25 6.62 -12.23
CA PHE A 89 11.60 6.84 -12.73
C PHE A 89 11.96 5.81 -13.82
N THR A 90 11.75 4.54 -13.56
CA THR A 90 12.22 3.46 -14.44
C THR A 90 11.42 3.37 -15.74
N ILE A 91 10.14 3.76 -15.75
CA ILE A 91 9.32 3.72 -16.98
C ILE A 91 9.87 4.62 -18.09
N GLN A 92 10.69 5.63 -17.75
CA GLN A 92 11.35 6.52 -18.72
C GLN A 92 12.63 5.92 -19.32
N ALA A 93 13.24 4.95 -18.66
CA ALA A 93 14.50 4.34 -19.06
C ALA A 93 14.36 3.39 -20.25
N ASP A 94 15.47 3.04 -20.92
CA ASP A 94 15.48 2.03 -21.98
C ASP A 94 15.15 0.62 -21.46
N TRP A 95 15.51 0.34 -20.21
CA TRP A 95 15.22 -0.90 -19.47
C TRP A 95 13.91 -0.81 -18.65
N TRP A 96 12.95 -0.01 -19.14
CA TRP A 96 11.70 0.31 -18.44
C TRP A 96 10.89 -0.92 -17.98
N LEU A 97 10.87 -2.00 -18.78
CA LEU A 97 10.09 -3.18 -18.46
C LEU A 97 10.65 -3.89 -17.22
N GLN A 98 11.96 -4.18 -17.22
CA GLN A 98 12.62 -4.85 -16.10
C GLN A 98 12.57 -4.00 -14.83
N GLY A 99 12.81 -2.70 -14.97
CA GLY A 99 12.79 -1.76 -13.86
C GLY A 99 11.39 -1.60 -13.25
N SER A 100 10.38 -1.38 -14.07
CA SER A 100 9.01 -1.23 -13.59
C SER A 100 8.48 -2.52 -12.93
N ILE A 101 8.77 -3.71 -13.50
CA ILE A 101 8.39 -4.99 -12.89
C ILE A 101 9.03 -5.15 -11.51
N CYS A 102 10.32 -4.82 -11.35
CA CYS A 102 11.01 -4.88 -10.06
C CYS A 102 10.29 -4.03 -9.01
N PHE A 103 9.92 -2.78 -9.35
CA PHE A 103 9.20 -1.91 -8.43
C PHE A 103 7.73 -2.31 -8.24
N PHE A 104 7.06 -2.90 -9.23
CA PHE A 104 5.75 -3.51 -9.03
C PHE A 104 5.79 -4.70 -8.07
N TRP A 105 6.84 -5.52 -8.09
CA TRP A 105 7.06 -6.55 -7.08
C TRP A 105 7.23 -5.93 -5.68
N MET A 106 8.03 -4.89 -5.56
CA MET A 106 8.19 -4.16 -4.29
C MET A 106 6.85 -3.57 -3.80
N LEU A 107 6.04 -3.00 -4.71
CA LEU A 107 4.67 -2.55 -4.41
C LEU A 107 3.80 -3.69 -3.90
N ALA A 108 3.81 -4.84 -4.57
CA ALA A 108 2.98 -5.99 -4.24
C ALA A 108 3.32 -6.55 -2.85
N PHE A 109 4.60 -6.77 -2.54
CA PHE A 109 5.04 -7.24 -1.22
C PHE A 109 4.77 -6.22 -0.11
N SER A 110 5.06 -4.94 -0.36
CA SER A 110 4.80 -3.89 0.62
C SER A 110 3.30 -3.71 0.87
N SER A 111 2.46 -3.80 -0.16
CA SER A 111 1.01 -3.73 -0.03
C SER A 111 0.45 -4.93 0.74
N ALA A 112 0.82 -6.16 0.39
CA ALA A 112 0.38 -7.36 1.11
C ALA A 112 0.81 -7.33 2.60
N THR A 113 1.98 -6.77 2.90
CA THR A 113 2.46 -6.59 4.28
C THR A 113 1.69 -5.48 5.00
N HIS A 114 1.41 -4.37 4.32
CA HIS A 114 0.59 -3.28 4.84
C HIS A 114 -0.82 -3.76 5.21
N ASP A 115 -1.47 -4.58 4.35
CA ASP A 115 -2.79 -5.16 4.60
C ASP A 115 -2.80 -5.95 5.92
N VAL A 116 -1.83 -6.87 6.12
CA VAL A 116 -1.72 -7.66 7.35
C VAL A 116 -1.54 -6.77 8.58
N ALA A 117 -0.69 -5.74 8.46
CA ALA A 117 -0.43 -4.82 9.56
C ALA A 117 -1.67 -3.96 9.86
N ALA A 118 -2.36 -3.47 8.84
CA ALA A 118 -3.57 -2.63 8.98
C ALA A 118 -4.73 -3.40 9.59
N ASP A 119 -4.98 -4.64 9.14
CA ASP A 119 -6.02 -5.50 9.71
C ASP A 119 -5.73 -5.88 11.16
N GLY A 120 -4.48 -6.24 11.48
CA GLY A 120 -4.06 -6.51 12.86
C GLY A 120 -4.20 -5.28 13.76
N PHE A 121 -3.81 -4.10 13.24
CA PHE A 121 -3.94 -2.84 13.97
C PHE A 121 -5.40 -2.44 14.21
N TYR A 122 -6.28 -2.66 13.22
CA TYR A 122 -7.72 -2.44 13.34
C TYR A 122 -8.32 -3.26 14.49
N MET A 123 -7.93 -4.53 14.62
CA MET A 123 -8.42 -5.43 15.66
C MET A 123 -7.91 -5.03 17.06
N MET A 124 -6.71 -4.47 17.17
CA MET A 124 -6.14 -4.03 18.45
C MET A 124 -6.54 -2.60 18.84
N GLY A 125 -6.76 -1.75 17.85
CA GLY A 125 -7.05 -0.33 18.04
C GLY A 125 -8.53 0.00 18.32
N LEU A 126 -9.44 -0.96 18.15
CA LEU A 126 -10.88 -0.79 18.30
C LEU A 126 -11.47 -1.86 19.21
N ASP A 127 -12.47 -1.50 20.01
CA ASP A 127 -13.26 -2.48 20.75
C ASP A 127 -14.24 -3.24 19.82
N GLN A 128 -14.89 -4.30 20.32
CA GLN A 128 -15.79 -5.13 19.49
C GLN A 128 -16.97 -4.36 18.92
N HIS A 129 -17.49 -3.37 19.64
CA HIS A 129 -18.59 -2.54 19.17
C HIS A 129 -18.13 -1.60 18.05
N GLU A 130 -16.99 -0.96 18.24
CA GLU A 130 -16.36 -0.11 17.24
C GLU A 130 -15.98 -0.90 15.98
N GLN A 131 -15.38 -2.11 16.13
CA GLN A 131 -15.08 -2.99 15.00
C GLN A 131 -16.32 -3.31 14.18
N ALA A 132 -17.43 -3.66 14.83
CA ALA A 132 -18.69 -3.94 14.15
C ALA A 132 -19.24 -2.71 13.41
N PHE A 133 -19.10 -1.51 13.98
CA PHE A 133 -19.52 -0.28 13.33
C PHE A 133 -18.61 0.09 12.15
N PHE A 134 -17.30 0.05 12.33
CA PHE A 134 -16.34 0.50 11.32
C PHE A 134 -16.08 -0.51 10.20
N VAL A 135 -16.57 -1.76 10.28
CA VAL A 135 -16.39 -2.76 9.21
C VAL A 135 -16.99 -2.31 7.86
N GLY A 136 -18.15 -1.65 7.89
CA GLY A 136 -18.75 -1.06 6.69
C GLY A 136 -17.96 0.13 6.16
N ILE A 137 -17.47 0.97 7.05
CA ILE A 137 -16.69 2.18 6.71
C ILE A 137 -15.37 1.79 6.06
N ARG A 138 -14.59 0.87 6.66
CA ARG A 138 -13.33 0.39 6.07
C ARG A 138 -13.55 -0.18 4.67
N SER A 139 -14.58 -1.02 4.50
CA SER A 139 -14.93 -1.60 3.19
C SER A 139 -15.31 -0.54 2.17
N THR A 140 -16.00 0.51 2.59
CA THR A 140 -16.40 1.62 1.71
C THR A 140 -15.17 2.41 1.23
N PHE A 141 -14.25 2.76 2.12
CA PHE A 141 -13.04 3.50 1.75
C PHE A 141 -12.06 2.68 0.93
N TYR A 142 -11.95 1.36 1.20
CA TYR A 142 -11.22 0.44 0.33
C TYR A 142 -11.81 0.40 -1.09
N ARG A 143 -13.16 0.29 -1.23
CA ARG A 143 -13.82 0.34 -2.55
C ARG A 143 -13.67 1.70 -3.22
N LEU A 144 -13.70 2.79 -2.46
CA LEU A 144 -13.47 4.14 -2.99
C LEU A 144 -12.07 4.26 -3.61
N SER A 145 -11.04 3.70 -2.97
CA SER A 145 -9.69 3.68 -3.55
C SER A 145 -9.62 2.89 -4.85
N MET A 146 -10.39 1.81 -4.99
CA MET A 146 -10.51 1.06 -6.25
C MET A 146 -11.15 1.89 -7.35
N ILE A 147 -12.20 2.67 -7.03
CA ILE A 147 -12.85 3.56 -8.00
C ILE A 147 -11.88 4.66 -8.44
N VAL A 148 -11.15 5.25 -7.49
CA VAL A 148 -10.11 6.25 -7.79
C VAL A 148 -9.01 5.65 -8.67
N GLY A 149 -8.51 4.48 -8.32
CA GLY A 149 -7.45 3.80 -9.09
C GLY A 149 -7.87 3.43 -10.51
N LYS A 150 -8.99 2.72 -10.65
CA LYS A 150 -9.49 2.25 -11.96
C LYS A 150 -10.11 3.34 -12.81
N GLY A 151 -10.74 4.34 -12.19
CA GLY A 151 -11.44 5.41 -12.90
C GLY A 151 -10.58 6.67 -13.01
N VAL A 152 -10.34 7.33 -11.87
CA VAL A 152 -9.74 8.68 -11.87
C VAL A 152 -8.29 8.65 -12.38
N LEU A 153 -7.45 7.69 -11.94
CA LEU A 153 -6.05 7.66 -12.35
C LEU A 153 -5.89 7.34 -13.84
N ILE A 154 -6.67 6.41 -14.38
CA ILE A 154 -6.63 6.07 -15.81
C ILE A 154 -7.14 7.25 -16.64
N MET A 155 -8.23 7.90 -16.21
CA MET A 155 -8.73 9.10 -16.88
C MET A 155 -7.70 10.24 -16.86
N LEU A 156 -7.05 10.48 -15.72
CA LEU A 156 -5.99 11.48 -15.61
C LEU A 156 -4.78 11.13 -16.51
N ALA A 157 -4.41 9.86 -16.59
CA ALA A 157 -3.36 9.42 -17.52
C ALA A 157 -3.73 9.76 -18.97
N GLY A 158 -4.97 9.50 -19.38
CA GLY A 158 -5.48 9.87 -20.70
C GLY A 158 -5.47 11.38 -20.95
N VAL A 159 -5.91 12.19 -19.99
CA VAL A 159 -5.87 13.66 -20.08
C VAL A 159 -4.42 14.15 -20.21
N LEU A 160 -3.52 13.64 -19.38
CA LEU A 160 -2.10 14.00 -19.46
C LEU A 160 -1.47 13.60 -20.79
N GLN A 161 -1.84 12.45 -21.37
CA GLN A 161 -1.36 12.04 -22.70
C GLN A 161 -1.78 13.04 -23.78
N VAL A 162 -3.01 13.51 -23.75
CA VAL A 162 -3.48 14.55 -24.68
C VAL A 162 -2.70 15.85 -24.49
N MET A 163 -2.52 16.30 -23.23
CA MET A 163 -1.79 17.53 -22.90
C MET A 163 -0.31 17.47 -23.32
N PHE A 164 0.33 16.32 -23.14
CA PHE A 164 1.75 16.11 -23.43
C PHE A 164 1.99 15.42 -24.79
N ARG A 165 1.11 15.63 -25.77
CA ARG A 165 1.27 15.17 -27.14
C ARG A 165 1.53 13.66 -27.25
N TYR A 166 0.74 12.87 -26.50
CA TYR A 166 0.78 11.41 -26.47
C TYR A 166 2.09 10.80 -25.97
N GLN A 167 2.82 11.50 -25.13
CA GLN A 167 3.97 10.94 -24.41
C GLN A 167 3.50 10.01 -23.28
N ILE A 168 3.24 8.74 -23.64
CA ILE A 168 2.64 7.74 -22.75
C ILE A 168 3.50 7.57 -21.49
N LYS A 169 4.80 7.29 -21.64
CA LYS A 169 5.73 7.07 -20.52
C LYS A 169 5.75 8.27 -19.56
N PHE A 170 5.83 9.49 -20.08
CA PHE A 170 5.87 10.70 -19.29
C PHE A 170 4.57 10.93 -18.51
N SER A 171 3.42 10.72 -19.16
CA SER A 171 2.11 10.88 -18.54
C SER A 171 1.92 9.91 -17.35
N TRP A 172 2.30 8.65 -17.54
CA TRP A 172 2.26 7.66 -16.46
C TRP A 172 3.27 7.95 -15.35
N SER A 173 4.47 8.45 -15.67
CA SER A 173 5.42 8.88 -14.63
C SER A 173 4.83 9.95 -13.73
N LEU A 174 4.11 10.93 -14.28
CA LEU A 174 3.45 11.97 -13.49
C LEU A 174 2.39 11.39 -12.55
N ILE A 175 1.60 10.41 -13.01
CA ILE A 175 0.64 9.70 -12.16
C ILE A 175 1.33 9.00 -10.99
N PHE A 176 2.42 8.28 -11.25
CA PHE A 176 3.15 7.56 -10.21
C PHE A 176 3.90 8.50 -9.25
N TYR A 177 4.43 9.64 -9.72
CA TYR A 177 4.95 10.69 -8.82
C TYR A 177 3.84 11.33 -7.96
N GLY A 178 2.63 11.48 -8.50
CA GLY A 178 1.46 11.91 -7.73
C GLY A 178 1.12 10.91 -6.61
N LEU A 179 1.13 9.60 -6.92
CA LEU A 179 0.95 8.54 -5.92
C LEU A 179 2.09 8.52 -4.88
N THR A 180 3.33 8.77 -5.30
CA THR A 180 4.47 8.94 -4.38
C THR A 180 4.19 10.05 -3.36
N GLY A 181 3.80 11.24 -3.84
CA GLY A 181 3.46 12.36 -2.95
C GLY A 181 2.32 12.04 -2.00
N LEU A 182 1.29 11.35 -2.50
CA LEU A 182 0.15 10.89 -1.69
C LEU A 182 0.58 9.90 -0.59
N PHE A 183 1.45 8.94 -0.89
CA PHE A 183 1.94 7.96 0.10
C PHE A 183 2.89 8.56 1.12
N ILE A 184 3.69 9.56 0.73
CA ILE A 184 4.47 10.37 1.69
C ILE A 184 3.51 11.13 2.62
N ALA A 185 2.43 11.70 2.09
CA ALA A 185 1.42 12.38 2.91
C ALA A 185 0.71 11.40 3.85
N PHE A 186 0.35 10.18 3.40
CA PHE A 186 -0.19 9.14 4.28
C PHE A 186 0.79 8.72 5.36
N TYR A 187 2.06 8.50 5.02
CA TYR A 187 3.12 8.21 5.99
C TYR A 187 3.19 9.27 7.08
N LEU A 188 3.29 10.54 6.69
CA LEU A 188 3.34 11.65 7.65
C LEU A 188 2.06 11.72 8.50
N TYR A 189 0.90 11.67 7.87
CA TYR A 189 -0.38 11.72 8.55
C TYR A 189 -0.56 10.58 9.55
N HIS A 190 -0.34 9.33 9.12
CA HIS A 190 -0.51 8.15 9.97
C HIS A 190 0.54 8.07 11.07
N ASN A 191 1.75 8.58 10.84
CA ASN A 191 2.76 8.67 11.90
C ASN A 191 2.32 9.57 13.07
N PHE A 192 1.47 10.57 12.81
CA PHE A 192 0.92 11.44 13.84
C PHE A 192 -0.44 11.00 14.37
N ILE A 193 -1.31 10.44 13.52
CA ILE A 193 -2.72 10.22 13.86
C ILE A 193 -3.01 8.83 14.42
N LEU A 194 -2.26 7.78 14.02
CA LEU A 194 -2.51 6.43 14.52
C LEU A 194 -2.37 6.38 16.06
N PRO A 195 -3.33 5.75 16.76
CA PRO A 195 -3.23 5.54 18.20
C PRO A 195 -2.05 4.63 18.57
N HIS A 196 -1.78 4.48 19.87
CA HIS A 196 -0.80 3.54 20.41
C HIS A 196 -1.55 2.56 21.34
N PRO A 197 -2.16 1.50 20.76
CA PRO A 197 -2.82 0.48 21.54
C PRO A 197 -1.81 -0.17 22.51
N LYS A 198 -2.27 -0.54 23.71
CA LYS A 198 -1.41 -1.19 24.71
C LYS A 198 -0.97 -2.59 24.29
N GLU A 199 -1.76 -3.22 23.44
CA GLU A 199 -1.55 -4.54 22.88
C GLU A 199 -0.52 -4.54 21.76
N ASP A 200 -0.28 -3.38 21.11
CA ASP A 200 0.68 -3.20 20.01
C ASP A 200 2.10 -3.00 20.58
N VAL A 201 2.69 -4.08 21.10
CA VAL A 201 4.01 -4.08 21.73
C VAL A 201 5.06 -4.74 20.86
N ASP A 202 6.27 -4.21 20.92
CA ASP A 202 7.45 -4.89 20.33
C ASP A 202 7.87 -6.05 21.24
N HIS A 203 7.67 -7.28 20.78
CA HIS A 203 7.99 -8.46 21.58
C HIS A 203 9.49 -8.66 21.82
N GLN A 204 10.36 -7.96 21.11
CA GLN A 204 11.81 -7.97 21.33
C GLN A 204 12.23 -7.03 22.49
N GLU A 205 11.43 -6.04 22.86
CA GLU A 205 11.72 -5.08 23.93
C GLU A 205 11.14 -5.50 25.29
N LYS A 206 10.70 -6.75 25.48
CA LYS A 206 10.28 -7.21 26.82
C LYS A 206 11.51 -7.18 27.73
N PRO A 207 11.49 -6.37 28.83
CA PRO A 207 12.57 -6.40 29.80
C PRO A 207 12.67 -7.83 30.35
N GLU A 208 13.90 -8.35 30.41
CA GLU A 208 14.20 -9.59 31.14
C GLU A 208 13.49 -9.51 32.49
N VAL A 209 12.55 -10.43 32.73
CA VAL A 209 11.97 -10.61 34.05
C VAL A 209 13.14 -10.97 34.96
N LYS A 210 13.64 -10.00 35.76
CA LYS A 210 14.59 -10.31 36.85
C LYS A 210 13.89 -11.31 37.73
N VAL A 211 14.25 -12.58 37.58
CA VAL A 211 13.90 -13.63 38.54
C VAL A 211 14.56 -13.22 39.87
N VAL A 212 13.79 -12.60 40.75
CA VAL A 212 14.20 -12.42 42.13
C VAL A 212 14.12 -13.80 42.78
N VAL A 213 15.25 -14.49 42.84
CA VAL A 213 15.43 -15.69 43.63
C VAL A 213 15.51 -15.21 45.07
N HIS A 214 14.47 -15.49 45.86
CA HIS A 214 14.48 -15.39 47.34
C HIS A 214 14.98 -16.70 47.94
#